data_990f043bdf63e5c293f8d737696309c9
#
_entry.id   990f043bdf63e5c293f8d737696309c9
#
_cell.length_a   1.000
_cell.length_b   1.000
_cell.length_c   1.000
_cell.angle_alpha   90.00
_cell.angle_beta   90.00
_cell.angle_gamma   90.00
#
_symmetry.space_group_name_H-M   'P 1'
#
loop_
_entity.id
_entity.type
_entity.pdbx_description
1 polymer ?
#
loop_
_entity_poly.entity_id
_entity_poly.type
_entity_poly.pdbx_seq_one_letter_code
_entity_poly.pdbx_strand_id
1 'polypeptide(L)'
;MDTGRAAHSAGEEIPAPVPAPGPGGDRTPRAERTGPGGDRTPRAEHTDPLPFTPDTLLWDMAGDVRVLLYLPAALVLQVAHPAVGAGVDEHSVFRTDPWGRARRSLDSLQLWVYGGDRAVEEGRRLRRLHRDIKGTDTRGRPYHALTPAYYAWVHATGFPVFLRAAEYLFRPFDEAGERRLHAEARRLGRILGIRERDMPGSVDEFWTYFGTVVREELERTAVVEELLDPRRLVPPPPDGAGAVLRLLWPVLRPALLRLQVFVTKGLLPPVARERLDVPWTARDERRLRLLGRVVRTVVPRLPERFRYLPVAYAARRAARA
;
A
#
# COMPACT_ATOMS: atom_id res chain seq x y z
N MET A 1 8.97 69.36 -18.19
CA MET A 1 10.29 68.98 -18.75
C MET A 1 10.32 67.47 -18.67
N ASP A 2 9.84 66.83 -19.62
CA ASP A 2 10.32 66.56 -20.97
C ASP A 2 11.29 65.39 -20.99
N THR A 3 10.88 64.51 -21.80
CA THR A 3 11.43 63.51 -22.70
C THR A 3 11.89 62.21 -22.03
N GLY A 4 11.50 61.03 -22.47
CA GLY A 4 10.97 60.63 -23.76
C GLY A 4 11.70 59.40 -24.24
N ARG A 5 10.97 58.51 -24.89
CA ARG A 5 11.40 57.48 -25.82
C ARG A 5 11.71 56.10 -25.30
N ALA A 6 10.88 55.16 -25.54
CA ALA A 6 10.39 54.49 -26.78
C ALA A 6 11.25 53.30 -27.19
N ALA A 7 10.60 52.15 -27.08
CA ALA A 7 10.42 51.08 -28.09
C ALA A 7 11.64 50.21 -28.49
N HIS A 8 11.50 48.92 -28.39
CA HIS A 8 11.39 48.08 -29.58
C HIS A 8 10.82 46.72 -29.27
N SER A 9 9.74 46.41 -29.92
CA SER A 9 9.15 45.10 -30.08
C SER A 9 9.99 44.26 -31.02
N ALA A 10 10.20 43.00 -30.68
CA ALA A 10 10.47 41.98 -31.69
C ALA A 10 9.54 40.81 -31.40
N GLY A 11 8.51 40.69 -32.23
CA GLY A 11 7.67 39.53 -32.28
C GLY A 11 8.42 38.37 -32.90
N GLU A 12 8.32 37.22 -32.31
CA GLU A 12 8.79 35.98 -32.88
C GLU A 12 7.59 35.20 -33.40
N GLU A 13 7.58 35.06 -34.71
CA GLU A 13 6.55 34.45 -35.54
C GLU A 13 6.51 32.93 -35.31
N ILE A 14 5.32 32.40 -35.02
CA ILE A 14 5.05 30.96 -34.94
C ILE A 14 4.89 30.44 -36.38
N PRO A 15 5.67 29.46 -36.85
CA PRO A 15 5.47 28.89 -38.18
C PRO A 15 4.22 28.01 -38.25
N ALA A 16 3.46 28.16 -39.33
CA ALA A 16 2.23 27.45 -39.65
C ALA A 16 2.45 25.95 -39.94
N PRO A 17 1.41 25.10 -39.74
CA PRO A 17 1.52 23.66 -39.94
C PRO A 17 1.57 23.26 -41.40
N VAL A 18 2.42 22.27 -41.69
CA VAL A 18 2.60 21.67 -43.05
C VAL A 18 1.39 20.79 -43.37
N PRO A 19 0.82 20.84 -44.57
CA PRO A 19 -0.32 20.04 -44.98
C PRO A 19 0.07 18.58 -45.30
N ALA A 20 -0.84 17.66 -44.99
CA ALA A 20 -0.76 16.23 -45.29
C ALA A 20 -0.85 15.95 -46.80
N PRO A 21 -0.15 14.90 -47.32
CA PRO A 21 -0.30 14.47 -48.70
C PRO A 21 -1.58 13.66 -48.91
N GLY A 22 -2.30 13.98 -49.99
CA GLY A 22 -3.51 13.32 -50.43
C GLY A 22 -3.27 11.96 -51.12
N PRO A 23 -4.34 11.20 -51.39
CA PRO A 23 -4.26 9.79 -51.81
C PRO A 23 -4.09 9.69 -53.34
N GLY A 24 -3.00 9.05 -53.76
CA GLY A 24 -2.81 8.62 -55.14
C GLY A 24 -2.77 7.10 -55.21
N GLY A 25 -3.76 6.50 -55.85
CA GLY A 25 -3.78 5.08 -56.11
C GLY A 25 -2.87 4.68 -57.27
N ASP A 26 -2.26 3.54 -57.17
CA ASP A 26 -2.00 2.67 -58.31
C ASP A 26 -1.97 1.20 -57.89
N ARG A 27 -2.65 0.35 -58.67
CA ARG A 27 -2.77 -1.08 -58.54
C ARG A 27 -1.78 -1.75 -59.50
N THR A 28 -0.89 -2.57 -59.00
CA THR A 28 -0.32 -3.66 -59.79
C THR A 28 0.01 -4.88 -58.90
N PRO A 29 0.05 -6.12 -59.41
CA PRO A 29 -0.37 -7.30 -58.67
C PRO A 29 0.77 -8.08 -58.02
N ARG A 30 0.48 -8.61 -56.90
CA ARG A 30 0.81 -9.88 -56.25
C ARG A 30 1.94 -10.72 -56.83
N ALA A 31 3.00 -10.84 -56.04
CA ALA A 31 3.88 -12.01 -56.07
C ALA A 31 3.82 -12.69 -54.69
N GLU A 32 3.35 -13.94 -54.69
CA GLU A 32 3.41 -14.85 -53.55
C GLU A 32 4.86 -15.07 -53.16
N ARG A 33 5.22 -14.71 -51.91
CA ARG A 33 6.43 -15.19 -51.26
C ARG A 33 6.02 -16.00 -50.02
N THR A 34 6.09 -17.29 -50.16
CA THR A 34 6.22 -18.25 -49.05
C THR A 34 7.52 -17.92 -48.32
N GLY A 35 7.42 -17.23 -47.16
CA GLY A 35 8.52 -17.05 -46.23
C GLY A 35 8.42 -18.07 -45.11
N PRO A 36 9.55 -18.59 -44.59
CA PRO A 36 9.58 -19.63 -43.58
C PRO A 36 9.14 -19.10 -42.21
N GLY A 37 8.59 -20.02 -41.42
CA GLY A 37 7.99 -19.86 -40.12
C GLY A 37 8.59 -18.80 -39.24
N GLY A 38 7.75 -17.82 -38.90
CA GLY A 38 8.02 -16.92 -37.80
C GLY A 38 8.14 -17.71 -36.51
N ASP A 39 9.31 -17.67 -35.94
CA ASP A 39 9.62 -18.08 -34.58
C ASP A 39 8.64 -17.37 -33.63
N ARG A 40 7.54 -18.05 -33.30
CA ARG A 40 6.67 -17.64 -32.20
C ARG A 40 7.44 -18.03 -30.95
N THR A 41 8.29 -17.12 -30.45
CA THR A 41 8.71 -17.15 -29.06
C THR A 41 7.48 -17.43 -28.21
N PRO A 42 7.48 -18.49 -27.40
CA PRO A 42 6.34 -18.82 -26.56
C PRO A 42 6.05 -17.57 -25.70
N ARG A 43 4.85 -17.02 -25.86
CA ARG A 43 4.32 -16.02 -24.96
C ARG A 43 4.44 -16.65 -23.58
N ALA A 44 5.33 -16.09 -22.72
CA ALA A 44 5.55 -16.59 -21.38
C ALA A 44 4.17 -16.83 -20.76
N GLU A 45 3.87 -18.10 -20.51
CA GLU A 45 2.62 -18.51 -19.88
C GLU A 45 2.54 -17.72 -18.60
N HIS A 46 1.53 -16.84 -18.52
CA HIS A 46 1.16 -16.15 -17.30
C HIS A 46 0.59 -17.21 -16.36
N THR A 47 1.47 -17.98 -15.74
CA THR A 47 1.09 -18.87 -14.66
C THR A 47 0.57 -17.98 -13.54
N ASP A 48 -0.71 -18.12 -13.21
CA ASP A 48 -1.30 -17.42 -12.08
C ASP A 48 -0.44 -17.70 -10.82
N PRO A 49 -0.15 -16.69 -10.00
CA PRO A 49 0.71 -16.88 -8.85
C PRO A 49 0.08 -17.88 -7.87
N LEU A 50 0.90 -18.86 -7.45
CA LEU A 50 0.46 -19.91 -6.53
C LEU A 50 -0.13 -19.29 -5.25
N PRO A 51 -1.22 -19.85 -4.68
CA PRO A 51 -1.82 -19.39 -3.42
C PRO A 51 -0.85 -19.54 -2.24
N PHE A 52 -0.97 -18.69 -1.23
CA PHE A 52 -0.20 -18.83 0.01
C PHE A 52 -0.63 -20.08 0.78
N THR A 53 0.32 -20.67 1.47
CA THR A 53 0.19 -21.94 2.20
C THR A 53 0.60 -21.78 3.67
N PRO A 54 0.21 -22.66 4.57
CA PRO A 54 0.49 -22.56 6.01
C PRO A 54 1.95 -22.45 6.41
N ASP A 55 2.88 -22.77 5.51
CA ASP A 55 4.32 -22.65 5.73
C ASP A 55 4.86 -21.24 5.43
N THR A 56 4.06 -20.33 4.87
CA THR A 56 4.51 -18.97 4.54
C THR A 56 4.43 -18.01 5.73
N LEU A 57 5.34 -17.01 5.74
CA LEU A 57 5.40 -15.98 6.80
C LEU A 57 4.16 -15.08 6.77
N LEU A 58 3.69 -14.73 5.58
CA LEU A 58 2.46 -13.95 5.43
C LEU A 58 1.23 -14.69 5.96
N TRP A 59 1.17 -16.04 5.81
CA TRP A 59 0.11 -16.84 6.41
C TRP A 59 0.08 -16.74 7.94
N ASP A 60 1.24 -16.66 8.57
CA ASP A 60 1.31 -16.55 10.03
C ASP A 60 0.97 -15.16 10.55
N MET A 61 1.25 -14.12 9.78
CA MET A 61 1.16 -12.74 10.25
C MET A 61 -0.11 -12.02 9.80
N ALA A 62 -0.51 -12.15 8.54
CA ALA A 62 -1.55 -11.31 7.95
C ALA A 62 -2.96 -11.51 8.53
N GLY A 63 -3.23 -12.67 9.10
CA GLY A 63 -4.52 -12.96 9.74
C GLY A 63 -4.50 -13.01 11.26
N ASP A 64 -3.35 -12.83 11.90
CA ASP A 64 -3.24 -12.72 13.35
C ASP A 64 -3.79 -11.35 13.80
N VAL A 65 -4.52 -11.31 14.91
CA VAL A 65 -5.17 -10.09 15.45
C VAL A 65 -4.20 -8.92 15.63
N ARG A 66 -2.90 -9.18 15.78
CA ARG A 66 -1.85 -8.15 15.83
C ARG A 66 -1.75 -7.30 14.56
N VAL A 67 -2.33 -7.77 13.44
CA VAL A 67 -2.43 -6.97 12.21
C VAL A 67 -3.13 -5.63 12.46
N LEU A 68 -4.07 -5.58 13.39
CA LEU A 68 -4.77 -4.36 13.78
C LEU A 68 -3.82 -3.31 14.39
N LEU A 69 -2.71 -3.75 15.00
CA LEU A 69 -1.71 -2.87 15.59
C LEU A 69 -0.71 -2.34 14.55
N TYR A 70 -0.30 -3.15 13.57
CA TYR A 70 0.78 -2.77 12.65
C TYR A 70 0.32 -2.26 11.28
N LEU A 71 -0.83 -2.70 10.77
CA LEU A 71 -1.32 -2.27 9.47
C LEU A 71 -1.44 -0.74 9.32
N PRO A 72 -1.87 0.03 10.34
CA PRO A 72 -1.92 1.49 10.24
C PRO A 72 -0.59 2.17 9.94
N ALA A 73 0.55 1.56 10.30
CA ALA A 73 1.87 2.10 9.91
C ALA A 73 2.10 2.01 8.40
N ALA A 74 1.63 0.93 7.74
CA ALA A 74 1.66 0.84 6.29
C ALA A 74 0.75 1.89 5.64
N LEU A 75 -0.44 2.12 6.19
CA LEU A 75 -1.35 3.15 5.68
C LEU A 75 -0.73 4.54 5.75
N VAL A 76 -0.03 4.88 6.85
CA VAL A 76 0.67 6.16 6.96
C VAL A 76 1.75 6.30 5.89
N LEU A 77 2.56 5.26 5.65
CA LEU A 77 3.56 5.26 4.58
C LEU A 77 2.94 5.43 3.20
N GLN A 78 1.81 4.77 2.93
CA GLN A 78 1.08 4.88 1.67
C GLN A 78 0.64 6.30 1.40
N VAL A 79 -0.09 6.90 2.35
CA VAL A 79 -0.68 8.24 2.18
C VAL A 79 0.32 9.38 2.37
N ALA A 80 1.53 9.09 2.84
CA ALA A 80 2.64 10.03 2.85
C ALA A 80 3.18 10.33 1.44
N HIS A 81 2.91 9.47 0.45
CA HIS A 81 3.17 9.80 -0.94
C HIS A 81 2.08 10.76 -1.45
N PRO A 82 2.43 11.94 -2.03
CA PRO A 82 1.48 12.99 -2.41
C PRO A 82 0.30 12.50 -3.22
N ALA A 83 0.57 11.74 -4.29
CA ALA A 83 -0.48 11.20 -5.17
C ALA A 83 -1.42 10.22 -4.45
N VAL A 84 -0.88 9.37 -3.55
CA VAL A 84 -1.69 8.42 -2.80
C VAL A 84 -2.48 9.13 -1.70
N GLY A 85 -1.85 10.09 -1.02
CA GLY A 85 -2.50 10.95 -0.02
C GLY A 85 -3.69 11.71 -0.61
N ALA A 86 -3.51 12.38 -1.76
CA ALA A 86 -4.57 13.07 -2.47
C ALA A 86 -5.70 12.11 -2.88
N GLY A 87 -5.36 10.95 -3.45
CA GLY A 87 -6.37 9.95 -3.83
C GLY A 87 -7.19 9.43 -2.65
N VAL A 88 -6.57 9.24 -1.47
CA VAL A 88 -7.28 8.85 -0.26
C VAL A 88 -8.13 10.00 0.29
N ASP A 89 -7.61 11.22 0.27
CA ASP A 89 -8.31 12.41 0.75
C ASP A 89 -9.60 12.66 -0.03
N GLU A 90 -9.54 12.57 -1.36
CA GLU A 90 -10.64 12.87 -2.27
C GLU A 90 -11.65 11.73 -2.41
N HIS A 91 -11.18 10.46 -2.42
CA HIS A 91 -12.02 9.33 -2.82
C HIS A 91 -12.31 8.33 -1.70
N SER A 92 -11.66 8.42 -0.55
CA SER A 92 -11.86 7.45 0.52
C SER A 92 -12.93 7.89 1.51
N VAL A 93 -13.76 6.95 1.91
CA VAL A 93 -14.78 7.13 2.94
C VAL A 93 -14.26 6.95 4.38
N PHE A 94 -12.96 7.05 4.61
CA PHE A 94 -12.37 6.75 5.92
C PHE A 94 -12.84 7.70 7.04
N ARG A 95 -13.31 8.91 6.69
CA ARG A 95 -13.89 9.87 7.65
C ARG A 95 -15.35 9.62 7.94
N THR A 96 -16.10 9.16 6.95
CA THR A 96 -17.57 8.96 7.05
C THR A 96 -17.95 7.52 7.41
N ASP A 97 -17.14 6.53 7.00
CA ASP A 97 -17.32 5.10 7.31
C ASP A 97 -15.98 4.45 7.68
N PRO A 98 -15.34 4.82 8.82
CA PRO A 98 -14.02 4.32 9.18
C PRO A 98 -13.99 2.81 9.42
N TRP A 99 -15.03 2.26 10.04
CA TRP A 99 -15.10 0.84 10.36
C TRP A 99 -15.36 -0.03 9.12
N GLY A 100 -16.29 0.38 8.27
CA GLY A 100 -16.54 -0.30 7.01
C GLY A 100 -15.32 -0.22 6.09
N ARG A 101 -14.61 0.92 6.06
CA ARG A 101 -13.36 1.07 5.29
C ARG A 101 -12.26 0.14 5.81
N ALA A 102 -12.07 0.08 7.14
CA ALA A 102 -11.08 -0.79 7.76
C ALA A 102 -11.41 -2.26 7.51
N ARG A 103 -12.67 -2.66 7.69
CA ARG A 103 -13.15 -4.02 7.42
C ARG A 103 -12.89 -4.44 5.97
N ARG A 104 -13.30 -3.63 4.98
CA ARG A 104 -13.05 -3.93 3.56
C ARG A 104 -11.57 -4.11 3.25
N SER A 105 -10.70 -3.32 3.87
CA SER A 105 -9.25 -3.46 3.69
C SER A 105 -8.70 -4.75 4.30
N LEU A 106 -9.17 -5.11 5.51
CA LEU A 106 -8.78 -6.35 6.18
C LEU A 106 -9.32 -7.57 5.43
N ASP A 107 -10.56 -7.51 4.93
CA ASP A 107 -11.15 -8.60 4.14
C ASP A 107 -10.35 -8.84 2.85
N SER A 108 -9.96 -7.78 2.14
CA SER A 108 -9.10 -7.90 0.96
C SER A 108 -7.74 -8.49 1.31
N LEU A 109 -7.07 -8.00 2.37
CA LEU A 109 -5.79 -8.55 2.84
C LEU A 109 -5.91 -10.04 3.16
N GLN A 110 -6.94 -10.43 3.88
CA GLN A 110 -7.19 -11.83 4.20
C GLN A 110 -7.45 -12.68 2.95
N LEU A 111 -8.23 -12.19 1.99
CA LEU A 111 -8.49 -12.91 0.74
C LEU A 111 -7.22 -13.09 -0.09
N TRP A 112 -6.31 -12.11 -0.12
CA TRP A 112 -5.03 -12.27 -0.85
C TRP A 112 -4.15 -13.37 -0.25
N VAL A 113 -4.20 -13.58 1.07
CA VAL A 113 -3.35 -14.55 1.75
C VAL A 113 -4.05 -15.90 1.95
N TYR A 114 -5.32 -15.89 2.31
CA TYR A 114 -6.06 -17.10 2.68
C TYR A 114 -7.11 -17.55 1.65
N GLY A 115 -7.33 -16.77 0.60
CA GLY A 115 -8.39 -17.00 -0.37
C GLY A 115 -8.09 -18.08 -1.42
N GLY A 116 -6.88 -18.65 -1.45
CA GLY A 116 -6.48 -19.61 -2.49
C GLY A 116 -6.64 -18.99 -3.89
N ASP A 117 -7.35 -19.69 -4.78
CA ASP A 117 -7.58 -19.23 -6.16
C ASP A 117 -8.35 -17.91 -6.25
N ARG A 118 -9.16 -17.58 -5.23
CA ARG A 118 -9.88 -16.30 -5.15
C ARG A 118 -8.99 -15.10 -4.92
N ALA A 119 -7.73 -15.30 -4.51
CA ALA A 119 -6.80 -14.21 -4.25
C ALA A 119 -6.54 -13.35 -5.50
N VAL A 120 -6.36 -14.00 -6.65
CA VAL A 120 -6.14 -13.32 -7.94
C VAL A 120 -7.40 -12.56 -8.39
N GLU A 121 -8.56 -13.15 -8.19
CA GLU A 121 -9.84 -12.48 -8.48
C GLU A 121 -10.03 -11.22 -7.64
N GLU A 122 -9.71 -11.28 -6.34
CA GLU A 122 -9.74 -10.13 -5.44
C GLU A 122 -8.74 -9.05 -5.88
N GLY A 123 -7.54 -9.41 -6.30
CA GLY A 123 -6.58 -8.49 -6.89
C GLY A 123 -7.14 -7.78 -8.14
N ARG A 124 -7.77 -8.54 -9.03
CA ARG A 124 -8.46 -7.97 -10.22
C ARG A 124 -9.62 -7.06 -9.82
N ARG A 125 -10.41 -7.44 -8.80
CA ARG A 125 -11.50 -6.60 -8.27
C ARG A 125 -10.95 -5.27 -7.72
N LEU A 126 -9.89 -5.32 -6.95
CA LEU A 126 -9.23 -4.12 -6.41
C LEU A 126 -8.78 -3.19 -7.54
N ARG A 127 -8.13 -3.73 -8.57
CA ARG A 127 -7.71 -2.92 -9.74
C ARG A 127 -8.91 -2.26 -10.44
N ARG A 128 -10.03 -2.96 -10.57
CA ARG A 128 -11.26 -2.36 -11.14
C ARG A 128 -11.74 -1.18 -10.31
N LEU A 129 -11.74 -1.28 -8.97
CA LEU A 129 -12.12 -0.18 -8.07
C LEU A 129 -11.21 1.05 -8.19
N HIS A 130 -9.95 0.86 -8.58
CA HIS A 130 -8.99 1.96 -8.71
C HIS A 130 -8.93 2.57 -10.12
N ARG A 131 -9.71 2.05 -11.07
CA ARG A 131 -9.68 2.50 -12.47
C ARG A 131 -10.03 3.96 -12.65
N ASP A 132 -10.99 4.45 -11.90
CA ASP A 132 -11.54 5.78 -12.06
C ASP A 132 -10.99 6.79 -11.04
N ILE A 133 -10.07 6.34 -10.16
CA ILE A 133 -9.42 7.20 -9.17
C ILE A 133 -8.28 7.97 -9.83
N LYS A 134 -8.47 9.26 -10.00
CA LYS A 134 -7.51 10.20 -10.59
C LYS A 134 -7.78 11.61 -10.05
N GLY A 135 -6.79 12.48 -10.11
CA GLY A 135 -6.90 13.85 -9.63
C GLY A 135 -5.57 14.58 -9.77
N THR A 136 -5.34 15.58 -8.94
CA THR A 136 -4.11 16.37 -8.86
C THR A 136 -3.57 16.29 -7.43
N ASP A 137 -2.28 16.00 -7.29
CA ASP A 137 -1.63 15.88 -5.98
C ASP A 137 -1.32 17.27 -5.37
N THR A 138 -0.83 17.26 -4.13
CA THR A 138 -0.46 18.48 -3.39
C THR A 138 0.63 19.33 -4.07
N ARG A 139 1.37 18.75 -5.02
CA ARG A 139 2.42 19.41 -5.81
C ARG A 139 1.91 19.88 -7.18
N GLY A 140 0.60 19.81 -7.43
CA GLY A 140 0.00 20.17 -8.71
C GLY A 140 0.22 19.16 -9.84
N ARG A 141 0.69 17.95 -9.54
CA ARG A 141 0.95 16.91 -10.54
C ARG A 141 -0.31 16.04 -10.72
N PRO A 142 -0.71 15.74 -11.96
CA PRO A 142 -1.81 14.82 -12.21
C PRO A 142 -1.43 13.41 -11.73
N TYR A 143 -2.37 12.71 -11.10
CA TYR A 143 -2.19 11.33 -10.70
C TYR A 143 -3.32 10.42 -11.20
N HIS A 144 -3.00 9.13 -11.30
CA HIS A 144 -3.95 8.05 -11.50
C HIS A 144 -3.56 6.90 -10.57
N ALA A 145 -4.52 6.34 -9.83
CA ALA A 145 -4.23 5.34 -8.78
C ALA A 145 -3.57 4.06 -9.32
N LEU A 146 -3.75 3.72 -10.61
CA LEU A 146 -3.09 2.58 -11.24
C LEU A 146 -1.78 2.96 -11.95
N THR A 147 -1.25 4.18 -11.77
CA THR A 147 0.13 4.49 -12.19
C THR A 147 1.08 3.48 -11.56
N PRO A 148 1.90 2.77 -12.36
CA PRO A 148 2.70 1.64 -11.86
C PRO A 148 3.53 1.99 -10.62
N ALA A 149 4.18 3.15 -10.60
CA ALA A 149 5.00 3.59 -9.47
C ALA A 149 4.17 3.75 -8.17
N TYR A 150 2.99 4.37 -8.24
CA TYR A 150 2.15 4.59 -7.06
C TYR A 150 1.52 3.30 -6.56
N TYR A 151 1.07 2.45 -7.50
CA TYR A 151 0.47 1.16 -7.16
C TYR A 151 1.50 0.21 -6.54
N ALA A 152 2.72 0.18 -7.08
CA ALA A 152 3.84 -0.57 -6.53
C ALA A 152 4.29 -0.02 -5.16
N TRP A 153 4.31 1.32 -4.98
CA TRP A 153 4.61 1.93 -3.68
C TRP A 153 3.65 1.49 -2.58
N VAL A 154 2.34 1.56 -2.84
CA VAL A 154 1.32 1.13 -1.87
C VAL A 154 1.58 -0.30 -1.41
N HIS A 155 1.89 -1.21 -2.33
CA HIS A 155 2.26 -2.59 -1.99
C HIS A 155 3.58 -2.68 -1.24
N ALA A 156 4.61 -1.96 -1.68
CA ALA A 156 5.95 -1.99 -1.10
C ALA A 156 5.99 -1.60 0.39
N THR A 157 5.08 -0.70 0.83
CA THR A 157 5.00 -0.29 2.24
C THR A 157 4.71 -1.44 3.21
N GLY A 158 4.16 -2.54 2.74
CA GLY A 158 3.91 -3.73 3.55
C GLY A 158 5.19 -4.36 4.08
N PHE A 159 6.22 -4.52 3.23
CA PHE A 159 7.44 -5.22 3.59
C PHE A 159 8.15 -4.65 4.84
N PRO A 160 8.53 -3.35 4.90
CA PRO A 160 9.18 -2.80 6.08
C PRO A 160 8.28 -2.84 7.32
N VAL A 161 6.96 -2.71 7.17
CA VAL A 161 6.03 -2.78 8.31
C VAL A 161 5.89 -4.20 8.83
N PHE A 162 5.88 -5.23 7.98
CA PHE A 162 5.93 -6.62 8.43
C PHE A 162 7.23 -6.95 9.17
N LEU A 163 8.38 -6.44 8.72
CA LEU A 163 9.66 -6.59 9.43
C LEU A 163 9.62 -5.91 10.81
N ARG A 164 9.10 -4.68 10.88
CA ARG A 164 8.94 -3.97 12.16
C ARG A 164 7.95 -4.69 13.08
N ALA A 165 6.84 -5.22 12.54
CA ALA A 165 5.91 -6.01 13.29
C ALA A 165 6.56 -7.30 13.82
N ALA A 166 7.37 -7.98 13.02
CA ALA A 166 8.12 -9.16 13.45
C ALA A 166 9.05 -8.82 14.63
N GLU A 167 9.81 -7.73 14.54
CA GLU A 167 10.74 -7.27 15.60
C GLU A 167 10.02 -7.01 16.93
N TYR A 168 8.88 -6.31 16.90
CA TYR A 168 8.23 -5.85 18.13
C TYR A 168 7.11 -6.77 18.61
N LEU A 169 6.31 -7.31 17.71
CA LEU A 169 5.05 -7.98 18.06
C LEU A 169 5.07 -9.52 17.87
N PHE A 170 6.04 -10.03 17.10
CA PHE A 170 6.21 -11.47 16.84
C PHE A 170 7.62 -11.92 17.25
N ARG A 171 8.40 -12.45 16.32
CA ARG A 171 9.81 -12.78 16.47
C ARG A 171 10.59 -12.10 15.35
N PRO A 172 11.73 -11.46 15.65
CA PRO A 172 12.58 -10.89 14.61
C PRO A 172 12.96 -11.96 13.60
N PHE A 173 13.04 -11.57 12.33
CA PHE A 173 13.61 -12.41 11.31
C PHE A 173 15.13 -12.27 11.27
N ASP A 174 15.80 -13.35 10.90
CA ASP A 174 17.18 -13.32 10.41
C ASP A 174 17.20 -12.94 8.92
N GLU A 175 18.37 -12.84 8.33
CA GLU A 175 18.52 -12.52 6.90
C GLU A 175 17.77 -13.49 5.98
N ALA A 176 17.73 -14.77 6.34
CA ALA A 176 17.01 -15.77 5.53
C ALA A 176 15.50 -15.54 5.61
N GLY A 177 14.99 -15.21 6.79
CA GLY A 177 13.60 -14.82 7.01
C GLY A 177 13.23 -13.53 6.27
N GLU A 178 14.12 -12.53 6.27
CA GLU A 178 13.91 -11.29 5.52
C GLU A 178 13.84 -11.55 4.00
N ARG A 179 14.78 -12.31 3.45
CA ARG A 179 14.75 -12.71 2.03
C ARG A 179 13.48 -13.49 1.68
N ARG A 180 13.04 -14.38 2.57
CA ARG A 180 11.81 -15.14 2.39
C ARG A 180 10.58 -14.25 2.40
N LEU A 181 10.47 -13.33 3.37
CA LEU A 181 9.37 -12.35 3.42
C LEU A 181 9.35 -11.48 2.16
N HIS A 182 10.52 -11.06 1.66
CA HIS A 182 10.62 -10.30 0.42
C HIS A 182 10.09 -11.10 -0.79
N ALA A 183 10.48 -12.37 -0.92
CA ALA A 183 9.97 -13.23 -1.97
C ALA A 183 8.45 -13.44 -1.90
N GLU A 184 7.91 -13.58 -0.68
CA GLU A 184 6.47 -13.66 -0.44
C GLU A 184 5.76 -12.33 -0.77
N ALA A 185 6.36 -11.19 -0.43
CA ALA A 185 5.83 -9.87 -0.80
C ALA A 185 5.79 -9.70 -2.33
N ARG A 186 6.83 -10.10 -3.07
CA ARG A 186 6.81 -10.10 -4.53
C ARG A 186 5.70 -10.99 -5.10
N ARG A 187 5.48 -12.17 -4.51
CA ARG A 187 4.38 -13.06 -4.89
C ARG A 187 3.02 -12.38 -4.66
N LEU A 188 2.82 -11.69 -3.53
CA LEU A 188 1.63 -10.89 -3.28
C LEU A 188 1.47 -9.78 -4.34
N GLY A 189 2.56 -9.12 -4.72
CA GLY A 189 2.56 -8.13 -5.80
C GLY A 189 2.04 -8.70 -7.12
N ARG A 190 2.41 -9.93 -7.48
CA ARG A 190 1.86 -10.62 -8.68
C ARG A 190 0.36 -10.86 -8.57
N ILE A 191 -0.13 -11.30 -7.39
CA ILE A 191 -1.57 -11.46 -7.12
C ILE A 191 -2.31 -10.12 -7.33
N LEU A 192 -1.70 -9.01 -6.93
CA LEU A 192 -2.24 -7.67 -7.13
C LEU A 192 -2.10 -7.16 -8.58
N GLY A 193 -1.41 -7.91 -9.45
CA GLY A 193 -1.17 -7.55 -10.84
C GLY A 193 -0.10 -6.48 -11.03
N ILE A 194 0.86 -6.38 -10.10
CA ILE A 194 2.06 -5.57 -10.25
C ILE A 194 3.06 -6.34 -11.10
N ARG A 195 3.65 -5.68 -12.09
CA ARG A 195 4.61 -6.32 -12.98
C ARG A 195 5.94 -6.53 -12.27
N GLU A 196 6.64 -7.61 -12.58
CA GLU A 196 7.95 -7.94 -11.99
C GLU A 196 8.97 -6.79 -12.08
N ARG A 197 9.00 -6.10 -13.21
CA ARG A 197 9.91 -4.95 -13.43
C ARG A 197 9.57 -3.71 -12.57
N ASP A 198 8.38 -3.65 -11.99
CA ASP A 198 7.92 -2.55 -11.14
C ASP A 198 8.18 -2.86 -9.64
N MET A 199 8.76 -4.02 -9.33
CA MET A 199 9.11 -4.46 -7.97
C MET A 199 10.63 -4.72 -7.87
N PRO A 200 11.28 -4.28 -6.77
CA PRO A 200 12.68 -4.63 -6.52
C PRO A 200 12.92 -6.14 -6.53
N GLY A 201 13.98 -6.59 -7.16
CA GLY A 201 14.30 -8.00 -7.35
C GLY A 201 14.93 -8.65 -6.13
N SER A 202 15.61 -7.87 -5.29
CA SER A 202 16.32 -8.31 -4.09
C SER A 202 15.98 -7.42 -2.88
N VAL A 203 16.38 -7.85 -1.68
CA VAL A 203 16.24 -7.07 -0.44
C VAL A 203 17.06 -5.77 -0.52
N ASP A 204 18.27 -5.83 -1.06
CA ASP A 204 19.15 -4.65 -1.19
C ASP A 204 18.57 -3.63 -2.16
N GLU A 205 18.06 -4.09 -3.30
CA GLU A 205 17.34 -3.23 -4.25
C GLU A 205 16.08 -2.64 -3.60
N PHE A 206 15.39 -3.42 -2.78
CA PHE A 206 14.21 -2.94 -2.05
C PHE A 206 14.57 -1.78 -1.12
N TRP A 207 15.61 -1.93 -0.30
CA TRP A 207 16.01 -0.88 0.63
C TRP A 207 16.52 0.37 -0.07
N THR A 208 17.21 0.21 -1.20
CA THR A 208 17.61 1.33 -2.07
C THR A 208 16.38 2.07 -2.61
N TYR A 209 15.45 1.34 -3.21
CA TYR A 209 14.18 1.87 -3.71
C TYR A 209 13.37 2.57 -2.61
N PHE A 210 13.14 1.88 -1.50
CA PHE A 210 12.39 2.40 -0.37
C PHE A 210 12.99 3.70 0.18
N GLY A 211 14.32 3.69 0.38
CA GLY A 211 15.04 4.87 0.87
C GLY A 211 14.95 6.06 -0.09
N THR A 212 15.01 5.82 -1.39
CA THR A 212 14.84 6.86 -2.43
C THR A 212 13.44 7.47 -2.37
N VAL A 213 12.38 6.64 -2.41
CA VAL A 213 11.01 7.14 -2.35
C VAL A 213 10.75 7.89 -1.04
N VAL A 214 11.24 7.38 0.10
CA VAL A 214 11.07 8.06 1.40
C VAL A 214 11.70 9.45 1.38
N ARG A 215 12.92 9.59 0.87
CA ARG A 215 13.63 10.89 0.86
C ARG A 215 13.07 11.89 -0.13
N GLU A 216 12.71 11.42 -1.32
CA GLU A 216 12.40 12.30 -2.45
C GLU A 216 10.90 12.57 -2.60
N GLU A 217 10.05 11.57 -2.32
CA GLU A 217 8.63 11.68 -2.59
C GLU A 217 7.77 11.90 -1.35
N LEU A 218 8.10 11.26 -0.20
CA LEU A 218 7.19 11.34 0.94
C LEU A 218 7.13 12.76 1.52
N GLU A 219 5.95 13.12 1.98
CA GLU A 219 5.68 14.34 2.70
C GLU A 219 4.61 14.15 3.77
N ARG A 220 4.53 15.10 4.68
CA ARG A 220 3.50 15.10 5.72
C ARG A 220 2.19 15.65 5.15
N THR A 221 1.46 14.81 4.42
CA THR A 221 0.16 15.16 3.85
C THR A 221 -0.89 15.43 4.94
N ALA A 222 -1.99 16.08 4.59
CA ALA A 222 -3.11 16.31 5.51
C ALA A 222 -3.66 14.99 6.10
N VAL A 223 -3.70 13.93 5.29
CA VAL A 223 -4.13 12.59 5.73
C VAL A 223 -3.14 11.97 6.73
N VAL A 224 -1.83 12.16 6.53
CA VAL A 224 -0.80 11.73 7.51
C VAL A 224 -0.99 12.45 8.83
N GLU A 225 -1.22 13.77 8.81
CA GLU A 225 -1.47 14.54 10.02
C GLU A 225 -2.71 14.05 10.77
N GLU A 226 -3.79 13.76 10.06
CA GLU A 226 -5.01 13.24 10.64
C GLU A 226 -4.80 11.86 11.26
N LEU A 227 -4.13 10.94 10.56
CA LEU A 227 -3.87 9.58 11.04
C LEU A 227 -2.90 9.53 12.23
N LEU A 228 -2.00 10.52 12.37
CA LEU A 228 -1.02 10.58 13.45
C LEU A 228 -1.44 11.47 14.63
N ASP A 229 -2.60 12.12 14.57
CA ASP A 229 -3.17 12.87 15.68
C ASP A 229 -4.44 12.17 16.22
N PRO A 230 -4.38 11.56 17.42
CA PRO A 230 -5.53 10.87 18.00
C PRO A 230 -6.72 11.78 18.32
N ARG A 231 -6.54 13.10 18.28
CA ARG A 231 -7.61 14.08 18.50
C ARG A 231 -8.44 14.33 17.25
N ARG A 232 -7.83 14.15 16.07
CA ARG A 232 -8.50 14.30 14.77
C ARG A 232 -9.31 13.04 14.39
N LEU A 233 -8.92 11.88 14.93
CA LEU A 233 -9.63 10.64 14.73
C LEU A 233 -10.82 10.54 15.70
N VAL A 234 -12.03 10.63 15.18
CA VAL A 234 -13.26 10.56 15.97
C VAL A 234 -14.20 9.47 15.43
N PRO A 235 -13.76 8.19 15.37
CA PRO A 235 -14.63 7.13 14.89
C PRO A 235 -15.83 6.96 15.82
N PRO A 236 -17.02 6.66 15.27
CA PRO A 236 -18.17 6.27 16.08
C PRO A 236 -17.90 4.95 16.80
N PRO A 237 -18.78 4.51 17.72
CA PRO A 237 -18.70 3.15 18.24
C PRO A 237 -18.70 2.12 17.10
N PRO A 238 -17.99 0.98 17.23
CA PRO A 238 -18.01 -0.06 16.20
C PRO A 238 -19.43 -0.54 15.87
N ASP A 239 -19.66 -0.93 14.62
CA ASP A 239 -20.93 -1.51 14.19
C ASP A 239 -21.27 -2.74 15.04
N GLY A 240 -22.53 -2.84 15.46
CA GLY A 240 -22.99 -3.92 16.32
C GLY A 240 -22.55 -3.78 17.79
N ALA A 241 -21.93 -2.67 18.19
CA ALA A 241 -21.60 -2.43 19.60
C ALA A 241 -22.84 -2.45 20.48
N GLY A 242 -22.80 -3.25 21.56
CA GLY A 242 -23.85 -3.28 22.58
C GLY A 242 -23.97 -1.96 23.33
N ALA A 243 -25.10 -1.76 24.04
CA ALA A 243 -25.40 -0.51 24.76
C ALA A 243 -24.28 -0.07 25.72
N VAL A 244 -23.70 -1.01 26.46
CA VAL A 244 -22.60 -0.74 27.42
C VAL A 244 -21.37 -0.18 26.69
N LEU A 245 -20.96 -0.79 25.57
CA LEU A 245 -19.80 -0.31 24.83
C LEU A 245 -20.07 1.08 24.21
N ARG A 246 -21.28 1.31 23.72
CA ARG A 246 -21.68 2.63 23.20
C ARG A 246 -21.61 3.72 24.28
N LEU A 247 -22.07 3.40 25.48
CA LEU A 247 -22.04 4.31 26.64
C LEU A 247 -20.57 4.61 27.05
N LEU A 248 -19.71 3.59 27.09
CA LEU A 248 -18.31 3.74 27.49
C LEU A 248 -17.40 4.28 26.37
N TRP A 249 -17.87 4.29 25.13
CA TRP A 249 -17.05 4.67 23.96
C TRP A 249 -16.38 6.04 24.06
N PRO A 250 -17.05 7.12 24.50
CA PRO A 250 -16.41 8.41 24.66
C PRO A 250 -15.19 8.41 25.58
N VAL A 251 -15.18 7.52 26.58
CA VAL A 251 -14.07 7.35 27.55
C VAL A 251 -12.98 6.43 27.01
N LEU A 252 -13.37 5.31 26.41
CA LEU A 252 -12.42 4.31 25.90
C LEU A 252 -11.72 4.76 24.63
N ARG A 253 -12.43 5.40 23.71
CA ARG A 253 -11.91 5.83 22.41
C ARG A 253 -10.60 6.62 22.50
N PRO A 254 -10.48 7.67 23.33
CA PRO A 254 -9.23 8.44 23.38
C PRO A 254 -8.01 7.62 23.81
N ALA A 255 -8.19 6.68 24.72
CA ALA A 255 -7.12 5.81 25.19
C ALA A 255 -6.70 4.82 24.08
N LEU A 256 -7.68 4.20 23.42
CA LEU A 256 -7.44 3.27 22.31
C LEU A 256 -6.74 3.97 21.13
N LEU A 257 -7.19 5.16 20.77
CA LEU A 257 -6.58 5.92 19.68
C LEU A 257 -5.17 6.39 20.02
N ARG A 258 -4.91 6.84 21.25
CA ARG A 258 -3.55 7.18 21.70
C ARG A 258 -2.61 5.97 21.62
N LEU A 259 -3.09 4.81 22.06
CA LEU A 259 -2.33 3.56 21.95
C LEU A 259 -2.08 3.20 20.49
N GLN A 260 -3.11 3.25 19.63
CA GLN A 260 -2.98 2.94 18.22
C GLN A 260 -1.99 3.88 17.52
N VAL A 261 -2.12 5.20 17.71
CA VAL A 261 -1.20 6.19 17.15
C VAL A 261 0.22 6.02 17.67
N PHE A 262 0.37 5.72 18.96
CA PHE A 262 1.69 5.42 19.56
C PHE A 262 2.35 4.22 18.88
N VAL A 263 1.64 3.11 18.72
CA VAL A 263 2.15 1.90 18.06
C VAL A 263 2.44 2.19 16.58
N THR A 264 1.54 2.89 15.89
CA THR A 264 1.73 3.29 14.50
C THR A 264 3.03 4.09 14.31
N LYS A 265 3.26 5.12 15.13
CA LYS A 265 4.49 5.92 15.11
C LYS A 265 5.74 5.06 15.34
N GLY A 266 5.68 4.14 16.30
CA GLY A 266 6.81 3.28 16.65
C GLY A 266 7.14 2.24 15.59
N LEU A 267 6.15 1.76 14.84
CA LEU A 267 6.33 0.78 13.78
C LEU A 267 6.71 1.41 12.42
N LEU A 268 6.64 2.73 12.28
CA LEU A 268 7.24 3.38 11.10
C LEU A 268 8.76 3.15 11.09
N PRO A 269 9.37 2.85 9.93
CA PRO A 269 10.81 2.83 9.77
C PRO A 269 11.45 4.14 10.23
N PRO A 270 12.64 4.12 10.87
CA PRO A 270 13.29 5.34 11.36
C PRO A 270 13.43 6.44 10.30
N VAL A 271 13.87 6.09 9.10
CA VAL A 271 14.01 7.04 7.97
C VAL A 271 12.68 7.70 7.59
N ALA A 272 11.57 6.98 7.69
CA ALA A 272 10.25 7.55 7.42
C ALA A 272 9.77 8.45 8.57
N ARG A 273 10.06 8.10 9.83
CA ARG A 273 9.78 8.99 10.97
C ARG A 273 10.53 10.32 10.85
N GLU A 274 11.81 10.25 10.51
CA GLU A 274 12.64 11.44 10.28
C GLU A 274 12.07 12.30 9.15
N ARG A 275 11.79 11.69 8.00
CA ARG A 275 11.23 12.39 6.83
C ARG A 275 9.88 13.05 7.09
N LEU A 276 9.04 12.43 7.92
CA LEU A 276 7.69 12.89 8.24
C LEU A 276 7.64 13.74 9.52
N ASP A 277 8.79 14.09 10.09
CA ASP A 277 8.89 14.84 11.35
C ASP A 277 8.02 14.23 12.46
N VAL A 278 8.15 12.91 12.65
CA VAL A 278 7.46 12.15 13.70
C VAL A 278 8.41 11.96 14.89
N PRO A 279 8.20 12.72 15.99
CA PRO A 279 9.09 12.64 17.15
C PRO A 279 9.00 11.25 17.79
N TRP A 280 10.19 10.71 18.13
CA TRP A 280 10.32 9.40 18.78
C TRP A 280 11.53 9.39 19.72
N THR A 281 11.28 9.18 21.00
CA THR A 281 12.31 9.24 22.03
C THR A 281 12.77 7.85 22.47
N ALA A 282 13.93 7.75 23.14
CA ALA A 282 14.38 6.52 23.76
C ALA A 282 13.40 5.97 24.83
N ARG A 283 12.60 6.87 25.44
CA ARG A 283 11.53 6.46 26.38
C ARG A 283 10.38 5.79 25.62
N ASP A 284 10.00 6.32 24.45
CA ASP A 284 8.94 5.72 23.61
C ASP A 284 9.38 4.37 23.08
N GLU A 285 10.64 4.26 22.67
CA GLU A 285 11.22 3.00 22.24
C GLU A 285 11.16 1.93 23.35
N ARG A 286 11.53 2.28 24.58
CA ARG A 286 11.42 1.36 25.73
C ARG A 286 9.98 0.93 26.01
N ARG A 287 9.03 1.86 25.89
CA ARG A 287 7.60 1.58 26.08
C ARG A 287 7.05 0.65 24.99
N LEU A 288 7.44 0.88 23.73
CA LEU A 288 7.04 0.01 22.63
C LEU A 288 7.59 -1.41 22.81
N ARG A 289 8.86 -1.54 23.20
CA ARG A 289 9.48 -2.85 23.52
C ARG A 289 8.78 -3.56 24.68
N LEU A 290 8.37 -2.82 25.69
CA LEU A 290 7.59 -3.40 26.82
C LEU A 290 6.22 -3.86 26.34
N LEU A 291 5.47 -3.03 25.61
CA LEU A 291 4.20 -3.40 25.01
C LEU A 291 4.34 -4.63 24.10
N GLY A 292 5.37 -4.65 23.26
CA GLY A 292 5.67 -5.77 22.38
C GLY A 292 5.94 -7.07 23.17
N ARG A 293 6.64 -7.01 24.29
CA ARG A 293 6.83 -8.19 25.18
C ARG A 293 5.49 -8.71 25.70
N VAL A 294 4.62 -7.82 26.16
CA VAL A 294 3.27 -8.20 26.62
C VAL A 294 2.47 -8.85 25.48
N VAL A 295 2.43 -8.23 24.32
CA VAL A 295 1.70 -8.73 23.15
C VAL A 295 2.23 -10.10 22.70
N ARG A 296 3.55 -10.28 22.64
CA ARG A 296 4.20 -11.56 22.30
C ARG A 296 3.90 -12.66 23.31
N THR A 297 3.67 -12.30 24.56
CA THR A 297 3.38 -13.26 25.62
C THR A 297 1.89 -13.62 25.66
N VAL A 298 1.01 -12.64 25.54
CA VAL A 298 -0.43 -12.81 25.74
C VAL A 298 -1.11 -13.36 24.49
N VAL A 299 -0.86 -12.75 23.30
CA VAL A 299 -1.62 -13.09 22.09
C VAL A 299 -1.49 -14.57 21.69
N PRO A 300 -0.30 -15.23 21.75
CA PRO A 300 -0.21 -16.65 21.42
C PRO A 300 -0.97 -17.59 22.38
N ARG A 301 -1.34 -17.10 23.58
CA ARG A 301 -2.11 -17.88 24.58
C ARG A 301 -3.62 -17.74 24.40
N LEU A 302 -4.06 -16.80 23.56
CA LEU A 302 -5.48 -16.66 23.27
C LEU A 302 -6.00 -17.89 22.52
N PRO A 303 -7.24 -18.31 22.75
CA PRO A 303 -7.92 -19.27 21.89
C PRO A 303 -7.89 -18.80 20.44
N GLU A 304 -7.66 -19.69 19.49
CA GLU A 304 -7.47 -19.36 18.07
C GLU A 304 -8.58 -18.48 17.47
N ARG A 305 -9.84 -18.68 17.90
CA ARG A 305 -11.00 -17.87 17.48
C ARG A 305 -10.89 -16.37 17.83
N PHE A 306 -10.04 -16.03 18.83
CA PHE A 306 -9.78 -14.65 19.24
C PHE A 306 -8.42 -14.16 18.74
N ARG A 307 -7.53 -15.09 18.42
CA ARG A 307 -6.20 -14.79 17.91
C ARG A 307 -6.20 -14.50 16.41
N TYR A 308 -7.07 -15.16 15.67
CA TYR A 308 -7.09 -15.02 14.21
C TYR A 308 -8.37 -14.35 13.73
N LEU A 309 -8.23 -13.50 12.73
CA LEU A 309 -9.36 -12.91 12.02
C LEU A 309 -10.21 -13.99 11.34
N PRO A 310 -11.51 -13.77 11.08
CA PRO A 310 -12.44 -14.83 10.71
C PRO A 310 -12.02 -15.67 9.50
N VAL A 311 -11.56 -15.05 8.42
CA VAL A 311 -11.12 -15.76 7.19
C VAL A 311 -9.87 -16.61 7.47
N ALA A 312 -8.88 -16.03 8.17
CA ALA A 312 -7.67 -16.73 8.56
C ALA A 312 -7.98 -17.91 9.50
N TYR A 313 -8.88 -17.73 10.46
CA TYR A 313 -9.31 -18.81 11.36
C TYR A 313 -9.95 -19.96 10.59
N ALA A 314 -10.85 -19.66 9.65
CA ALA A 314 -11.49 -20.68 8.83
C ALA A 314 -10.47 -21.43 7.96
N ALA A 315 -9.56 -20.70 7.30
CA ALA A 315 -8.52 -21.28 6.45
C ALA A 315 -7.56 -22.17 7.25
N ARG A 316 -7.16 -21.74 8.46
CA ARG A 316 -6.29 -22.54 9.35
C ARG A 316 -6.96 -23.83 9.81
N ARG A 317 -8.25 -23.80 10.05
CA ARG A 317 -9.01 -25.04 10.38
C ARG A 317 -9.09 -25.99 9.19
N ALA A 318 -9.36 -25.46 8.00
CA ALA A 318 -9.44 -26.25 6.77
C ALA A 318 -8.08 -26.89 6.40
N ALA A 319 -6.97 -26.20 6.66
CA ALA A 319 -5.62 -26.72 6.37
C ALA A 319 -5.17 -27.84 7.33
N ARG A 320 -5.91 -28.12 8.41
CA ARG A 320 -5.63 -29.21 9.39
C ARG A 320 -6.58 -30.40 9.26
N ALA A 321 -7.67 -30.23 8.49
CA ALA A 321 -8.66 -31.29 8.25
C ALA A 321 -8.22 -32.17 7.07
#